data_240ae57a14128c20e7016d288a98f087
#
_entry.id   240ae57a14128c20e7016d288a98f087
#
_cell.length_a   1.000
_cell.length_b   1.000
_cell.length_c   1.000
_cell.angle_alpha   90.00
_cell.angle_beta   90.00
_cell.angle_gamma   90.00
#
_symmetry.space_group_name_H-M   'P 1'
#
loop_
_entity.id
_entity.type
_entity.pdbx_description
1 polymer ?
#
loop_
_entity_poly.entity_id
_entity_poly.type
_entity_poly.pdbx_seq_one_letter_code
_entity_poly.pdbx_strand_id
1 'polypeptide(L)' 'MADIELLRRKIDDSGMTVTSIAKKSGIVRETLYNRINSKGDFTASEIVSLTNVLNLTKAERDKIFLT' A
#
# COMPACT_ATOMS: atom_id res chain seq x y z
N MET A 1 -0.55 10.85 -7.82
CA MET A 1 0.69 10.40 -7.13
C MET A 1 0.35 9.98 -5.71
N ALA A 2 0.87 8.85 -5.26
CA ALA A 2 0.54 8.34 -3.93
C ALA A 2 1.33 9.07 -2.83
N ASP A 3 0.71 9.23 -1.65
CA ASP A 3 1.40 9.74 -0.47
C ASP A 3 2.14 8.58 0.20
N ILE A 4 3.39 8.40 -0.18
CA ILE A 4 4.19 7.26 0.26
C ILE A 4 4.52 7.34 1.76
N GLU A 5 4.71 8.53 2.31
CA GLU A 5 4.98 8.69 3.74
C GLU A 5 3.79 8.21 4.57
N LEU A 6 2.58 8.58 4.17
CA LEU A 6 1.38 8.14 4.87
C LEU A 6 1.19 6.61 4.72
N LEU A 7 1.47 6.08 3.53
CA LEU A 7 1.40 4.64 3.31
C LEU A 7 2.39 3.89 4.21
N ARG A 8 3.63 4.36 4.29
CA ARG A 8 4.64 3.75 5.18
C ARG A 8 4.20 3.77 6.63
N ARG A 9 3.60 4.87 7.06
CA ARG A 9 3.09 4.98 8.43
C ARG A 9 1.99 3.96 8.69
N LYS A 10 1.09 3.76 7.73
CA LYS A 10 0.04 2.76 7.85
C LYS A 10 0.61 1.34 7.91
N ILE A 11 1.63 1.07 7.13
CA ILE A 11 2.32 -0.23 7.16
C ILE A 11 2.96 -0.45 8.53
N ASP A 12 3.66 0.54 9.06
CA ASP A 12 4.29 0.45 10.39
C ASP A 12 3.23 0.23 11.47
N ASP A 13 2.13 0.98 11.42
CA ASP A 13 1.05 0.87 12.40
C ASP A 13 0.36 -0.49 12.36
N SER A 14 0.38 -1.15 11.21
CA SER A 14 -0.27 -2.45 11.05
C SER A 14 0.45 -3.58 11.79
N GLY A 15 1.71 -3.37 12.15
CA GLY A 15 2.54 -4.42 12.72
C GLY A 15 2.98 -5.50 11.74
N MET A 16 2.62 -5.38 10.46
CA MET A 16 2.98 -6.34 9.43
C MET A 16 4.25 -5.91 8.71
N THR A 17 5.00 -6.90 8.21
CA THR A 17 6.15 -6.62 7.33
C THR A 17 5.67 -6.44 5.89
N VAL A 18 6.51 -5.82 5.06
CA VAL A 18 6.22 -5.69 3.63
C VAL A 18 6.05 -7.07 2.99
N THR A 19 6.87 -8.04 3.38
CA THR A 19 6.75 -9.42 2.89
C THR A 19 5.38 -10.02 3.21
N SER A 20 4.91 -9.83 4.44
CA SER A 20 3.60 -10.31 4.87
C SER A 20 2.47 -9.63 4.10
N ILE A 21 2.56 -8.31 3.92
CA ILE A 21 1.57 -7.55 3.16
C ILE A 21 1.54 -8.00 1.70
N ALA A 22 2.69 -8.24 1.09
CA ALA A 22 2.77 -8.73 -0.28
C ALA A 22 2.05 -10.07 -0.42
N LYS A 23 2.29 -10.99 0.51
CA LYS A 23 1.61 -12.30 0.53
C LYS A 23 0.09 -12.16 0.62
N LYS A 24 -0.38 -11.33 1.53
CA LYS A 24 -1.81 -11.15 1.78
C LYS A 24 -2.51 -10.41 0.65
N SER A 25 -1.82 -9.49 0.00
CA SER A 25 -2.40 -8.68 -1.07
C SER A 25 -2.30 -9.33 -2.44
N GLY A 26 -1.46 -10.36 -2.57
CA GLY A 26 -1.19 -10.96 -3.87
C GLY A 26 -0.28 -10.13 -4.77
N ILE A 27 0.33 -9.08 -4.24
CA ILE A 27 1.29 -8.26 -4.99
C ILE A 27 2.67 -8.91 -4.85
N VAL A 28 3.40 -9.01 -5.97
CA VAL A 28 4.77 -9.51 -5.92
C VAL A 28 5.60 -8.59 -5.01
N ARG A 29 6.36 -9.19 -4.11
CA ARG A 29 7.14 -8.45 -3.11
C ARG A 29 8.03 -7.37 -3.72
N GLU A 30 8.74 -7.69 -4.79
CA GLU A 30 9.60 -6.73 -5.49
C GLU A 30 8.78 -5.57 -6.04
N THR A 31 7.62 -5.85 -6.62
CA THR A 31 6.73 -4.82 -7.12
C THR A 31 6.27 -3.90 -5.98
N LEU A 32 5.89 -4.48 -4.85
CA LEU A 32 5.44 -3.70 -3.70
C LEU A 32 6.57 -2.80 -3.19
N TYR A 33 7.78 -3.33 -3.06
CA TYR A 33 8.94 -2.52 -2.68
C TYR A 33 9.18 -1.37 -3.65
N ASN A 34 9.08 -1.63 -4.95
CA ASN A 34 9.26 -0.58 -5.95
C ASN A 34 8.22 0.53 -5.80
N ARG A 35 6.96 0.16 -5.59
CA ARG A 35 5.89 1.15 -5.40
C ARG A 35 6.12 1.99 -4.14
N ILE A 36 6.51 1.35 -3.04
CA ILE A 36 6.78 2.03 -1.77
C ILE A 36 7.97 2.97 -1.91
N ASN A 37 8.92 2.66 -2.78
CA ASN A 37 10.07 3.51 -3.06
C ASN A 37 9.82 4.48 -4.22
N SER A 38 8.58 4.72 -4.57
CA SER A 38 8.16 5.65 -5.62
C SER A 38 8.66 5.27 -7.01
N LYS A 39 8.87 3.98 -7.24
CA LYS A 39 9.26 3.45 -8.56
C LYS A 39 8.04 2.84 -9.23
N GLY A 40 7.27 3.67 -9.89
CA GLY A 40 6.04 3.27 -10.56
C GLY A 40 4.80 3.59 -9.73
N ASP A 41 3.65 3.58 -10.37
CA ASP A 41 2.39 3.94 -9.75
C ASP A 41 1.59 2.70 -9.35
N PHE A 42 0.82 2.81 -8.28
CA PHE A 42 -0.09 1.75 -7.88
C PHE A 42 -1.22 1.60 -8.90
N THR A 43 -1.50 0.36 -9.28
CA THR A 43 -2.66 0.05 -10.11
C THR A 43 -3.93 0.06 -9.26
N ALA A 44 -5.09 0.15 -9.92
CA ALA A 44 -6.38 0.12 -9.22
C ALA A 44 -6.54 -1.15 -8.39
N SER A 45 -6.15 -2.31 -8.93
CA SER A 45 -6.27 -3.57 -8.20
C SER A 45 -5.32 -3.63 -7.00
N GLU A 46 -4.13 -3.07 -7.12
CA GLU A 46 -3.18 -2.97 -6.01
C GLU A 46 -3.74 -2.09 -4.90
N ILE A 47 -4.37 -0.97 -5.25
CA ILE A 47 -5.00 -0.07 -4.28
C ILE A 47 -6.10 -0.80 -3.51
N VAL A 48 -6.96 -1.53 -4.20
CA VAL A 48 -8.03 -2.30 -3.56
C VAL A 48 -7.44 -3.35 -2.61
N SER A 49 -6.45 -4.10 -3.07
CA SER A 49 -5.82 -5.14 -2.25
C SER A 49 -5.16 -4.57 -1.00
N LEU A 50 -4.42 -3.48 -1.13
CA LEU A 50 -3.76 -2.85 0.01
C LEU A 50 -4.76 -2.23 0.97
N THR A 51 -5.84 -1.65 0.45
CA THR A 51 -6.91 -1.12 1.29
C THR A 51 -7.50 -2.20 2.18
N ASN A 52 -7.72 -3.38 1.62
CA ASN A 52 -8.26 -4.51 2.38
C ASN A 52 -7.24 -5.06 3.39
N VAL A 53 -6.00 -5.27 2.97
CA VAL A 53 -4.97 -5.86 3.83
C VAL A 53 -4.61 -4.94 5.00
N LEU A 54 -4.51 -3.63 4.75
CA LEU A 54 -4.18 -2.65 5.76
C LEU A 54 -5.42 -2.12 6.50
N ASN A 55 -6.60 -2.58 6.11
CA ASN A 55 -7.87 -2.18 6.72
C ASN A 55 -8.03 -0.66 6.71
N LEU A 56 -7.75 -0.04 5.57
CA LEU A 56 -7.86 1.41 5.41
C LEU A 56 -9.32 1.82 5.29
N THR A 57 -9.66 2.97 5.89
CA THR A 57 -10.95 3.59 5.63
C THR A 57 -10.95 4.20 4.24
N LYS A 58 -12.13 4.53 3.71
CA LYS A 58 -12.24 5.22 2.44
C LYS A 58 -11.46 6.54 2.44
N ALA A 59 -11.54 7.29 3.53
CA ALA A 59 -10.81 8.55 3.67
C ALA A 59 -9.30 8.33 3.64
N GLU A 60 -8.82 7.31 4.33
CA GLU A 60 -7.39 6.98 4.33
C GLU A 60 -6.91 6.54 2.97
N ARG A 61 -7.67 5.66 2.31
CA ARG A 61 -7.36 5.23 0.94
C ARG A 61 -7.25 6.42 0.00
N ASP A 62 -8.23 7.31 0.04
CA ASP A 62 -8.26 8.48 -0.84
C ASP A 62 -7.08 9.41 -0.55
N LYS A 63 -6.75 9.61 0.72
CA LYS A 63 -5.61 10.44 1.12
C LYS A 63 -4.28 9.88 0.62
N ILE A 64 -4.12 8.56 0.66
CA ILE A 64 -2.88 7.91 0.25
C ILE A 64 -2.76 7.86 -1.27
N PHE A 65 -3.81 7.44 -1.95
CA PHE A 65 -3.71 7.04 -3.36
C PHE A 65 -4.31 8.04 -4.35
N LEU A 66 -5.17 8.94 -3.91
CA LEU A 66 -5.92 9.84 -4.79
C LEU A 66 -5.57 11.31 -4.60
N THR A 67 -4.41 11.59 -4.04
CA THR A 67 -3.94 12.97 -3.87
C THR A 67 -3.30 13.52 -5.12
#